data_48abc99030699b5f4a15bba8c14269e4
#
_entry.id   48abc99030699b5f4a15bba8c14269e4
#
_cell.length_a   1.000
_cell.length_b   1.000
_cell.length_c   1.000
_cell.angle_alpha   90.00
_cell.angle_beta   90.00
_cell.angle_gamma   90.00
#
_symmetry.space_group_name_H-M   'P 1'
#
loop_
_entity.id
_entity.type
_entity.pdbx_description
1 polymer ?
#
loop_
_entity_poly.entity_id
_entity_poly.type
_entity_poly.pdbx_seq_one_letter_code
_entity_poly.pdbx_strand_id
1 'polypeptide(L)'
;MKTALFLVIFLCIGAFKAQGNLQFNQVINTAFTGTNTTPVTVPAGKVWKIESCMLNTPSNNYAYMLYNGVYYNMRQQQTSAHIVNFPFWLSSGTSVTFGGNGGGTGGLLSILEFNIIP
;
A
#
# COMPACT_ATOMS: atom_id res chain seq x y z
N MET A 1 -48.25 15.72 -3.92
CA MET A 1 -47.72 14.37 -3.64
C MET A 1 -46.87 13.79 -4.76
N LYS A 2 -47.21 13.93 -6.03
CA LYS A 2 -46.42 13.38 -7.17
C LYS A 2 -45.04 14.01 -7.33
N THR A 3 -44.89 15.31 -7.07
CA THR A 3 -43.61 16.05 -7.16
C THR A 3 -42.63 15.70 -6.05
N ALA A 4 -43.12 15.43 -4.83
CA ALA A 4 -42.26 15.02 -3.71
C ALA A 4 -41.66 13.63 -3.91
N LEU A 5 -42.43 12.72 -4.53
CA LEU A 5 -41.95 11.36 -4.83
C LEU A 5 -40.83 11.37 -5.88
N PHE A 6 -40.92 12.24 -6.90
CA PHE A 6 -39.86 12.40 -7.90
C PHE A 6 -38.56 12.94 -7.30
N LEU A 7 -38.61 13.87 -6.35
CA LEU A 7 -37.47 14.46 -5.70
C LEU A 7 -36.71 13.41 -4.82
N VAL A 8 -37.45 12.56 -4.12
CA VAL A 8 -36.85 11.48 -3.29
C VAL A 8 -36.15 10.43 -4.17
N ILE A 9 -36.74 10.06 -5.31
CA ILE A 9 -36.12 9.10 -6.24
C ILE A 9 -34.84 9.71 -6.85
N PHE A 10 -34.82 11.00 -7.18
CA PHE A 10 -33.64 11.66 -7.73
C PHE A 10 -32.50 11.78 -6.68
N LEU A 11 -32.81 12.01 -5.40
CA LEU A 11 -31.86 12.03 -4.31
C LEU A 11 -31.26 10.63 -4.02
N CYS A 12 -32.04 9.58 -4.16
CA CYS A 12 -31.54 8.21 -4.00
C CYS A 12 -30.58 7.79 -5.13
N ILE A 13 -30.80 8.23 -6.37
CA ILE A 13 -29.93 7.91 -7.51
C ILE A 13 -28.56 8.64 -7.38
N GLY A 14 -28.53 9.83 -6.77
CA GLY A 14 -27.31 10.59 -6.53
C GLY A 14 -26.39 9.98 -5.46
N ALA A 15 -26.93 9.21 -4.53
CA ALA A 15 -26.15 8.62 -3.42
C ALA A 15 -25.32 7.37 -3.81
N PHE A 16 -25.62 6.74 -4.94
CA PHE A 16 -24.93 5.51 -5.36
C PHE A 16 -23.61 5.73 -6.13
N LYS A 17 -23.19 6.96 -6.36
CA LYS A 17 -21.96 7.27 -7.10
C LYS A 17 -20.71 7.46 -6.23
N ALA A 18 -20.78 7.21 -4.93
CA ALA A 18 -19.68 7.47 -4.01
C ALA A 18 -18.79 6.24 -3.70
N GLN A 19 -19.06 5.08 -4.26
CA GLN A 19 -18.19 3.91 -4.15
C GLN A 19 -17.32 3.82 -5.40
N GLY A 20 -16.10 4.35 -5.31
CA GLY A 20 -15.08 4.11 -6.32
C GLY A 20 -14.80 2.60 -6.38
N ASN A 21 -14.98 1.98 -7.54
CA ASN A 21 -14.62 0.59 -7.76
C ASN A 21 -13.12 0.49 -7.96
N LEU A 22 -12.48 -0.47 -7.30
CA LEU A 22 -11.10 -0.82 -7.56
C LEU A 22 -11.07 -1.93 -8.61
N GLN A 23 -10.35 -1.69 -9.69
CA GLN A 23 -10.07 -2.68 -10.72
C GLN A 23 -8.60 -3.08 -10.65
N PHE A 24 -8.32 -4.39 -10.55
CA PHE A 24 -6.96 -4.90 -10.61
C PHE A 24 -6.26 -4.44 -11.89
N ASN A 25 -5.04 -3.94 -11.76
CA ASN A 25 -4.22 -3.48 -12.88
C ASN A 25 -3.03 -4.41 -13.12
N GLN A 26 -2.16 -4.57 -12.13
CA GLN A 26 -0.93 -5.36 -12.27
C GLN A 26 -0.35 -5.78 -10.93
N VAL A 27 0.59 -6.72 -10.99
CA VAL A 27 1.52 -7.04 -9.89
C VAL A 27 2.82 -6.30 -10.13
N ILE A 28 3.31 -5.60 -9.09
CA ILE A 28 4.60 -4.93 -9.08
C ILE A 28 5.49 -5.65 -8.08
N ASN A 29 6.63 -6.16 -8.56
CA ASN A 29 7.68 -6.67 -7.69
C ASN A 29 8.81 -5.65 -7.66
N THR A 30 9.11 -5.12 -6.49
CA THR A 30 10.17 -4.12 -6.33
C THR A 30 11.16 -4.54 -5.25
N ALA A 31 12.45 -4.50 -5.61
CA ALA A 31 13.53 -4.76 -4.67
C ALA A 31 13.93 -3.47 -3.94
N PHE A 32 14.37 -3.62 -2.70
CA PHE A 32 14.98 -2.54 -1.92
C PHE A 32 16.27 -3.01 -1.25
N THR A 33 17.13 -2.07 -0.92
CA THR A 33 18.35 -2.28 -0.13
C THR A 33 18.24 -1.58 1.21
N GLY A 34 19.06 -2.00 2.18
CA GLY A 34 19.01 -1.44 3.53
C GLY A 34 19.36 0.05 3.62
N THR A 35 20.07 0.58 2.64
CA THR A 35 20.44 2.01 2.57
C THR A 35 19.64 2.78 1.55
N ASN A 36 18.53 2.23 1.07
CA ASN A 36 17.70 2.92 0.08
C ASN A 36 17.07 4.18 0.68
N THR A 37 17.26 5.28 0.00
CA THR A 37 16.69 6.59 0.35
C THR A 37 15.75 7.13 -0.73
N THR A 38 15.54 6.38 -1.79
CA THR A 38 14.72 6.82 -2.93
C THR A 38 13.24 6.59 -2.64
N PRO A 39 12.43 7.65 -2.55
CA PRO A 39 10.99 7.52 -2.39
C PRO A 39 10.34 6.92 -3.65
N VAL A 40 9.29 6.16 -3.43
CA VAL A 40 8.36 5.72 -4.47
C VAL A 40 6.99 6.33 -4.18
N THR A 41 6.28 6.72 -5.22
CA THR A 41 4.97 7.37 -5.08
C THR A 41 3.91 6.56 -5.79
N VAL A 42 2.80 6.31 -5.10
CA VAL A 42 1.62 5.70 -5.70
C VAL A 42 1.09 6.62 -6.80
N PRO A 43 0.98 6.17 -8.06
CA PRO A 43 0.55 7.03 -9.15
C PRO A 43 -0.87 7.57 -8.94
N ALA A 44 -1.16 8.73 -9.55
CA ALA A 44 -2.50 9.31 -9.54
C ALA A 44 -3.52 8.32 -10.12
N GLY A 45 -4.68 8.22 -9.48
CA GLY A 45 -5.74 7.29 -9.89
C GLY A 45 -5.44 5.80 -9.59
N LYS A 46 -4.40 5.52 -8.82
CA LYS A 46 -4.04 4.17 -8.40
C LYS A 46 -4.10 3.99 -6.89
N VAL A 47 -4.24 2.74 -6.47
CA VAL A 47 -4.10 2.31 -5.08
C VAL A 47 -3.19 1.09 -5.07
N TRP A 48 -2.26 1.04 -4.12
CA TRP A 48 -1.40 -0.10 -3.90
C TRP A 48 -1.80 -0.87 -2.66
N LYS A 49 -1.88 -2.19 -2.80
CA LYS A 49 -1.93 -3.13 -1.69
C LYS A 49 -0.57 -3.80 -1.57
N ILE A 50 0.15 -3.51 -0.50
CA ILE A 50 1.41 -4.17 -0.21
C ILE A 50 1.07 -5.54 0.38
N GLU A 51 1.35 -6.60 -0.37
CA GLU A 51 0.89 -7.95 -0.06
C GLU A 51 1.88 -8.71 0.80
N SER A 52 3.16 -8.57 0.51
CA SER A 52 4.22 -9.29 1.21
C SER A 52 5.59 -8.65 1.03
N CYS A 53 6.50 -9.03 1.92
CA CYS A 53 7.91 -8.68 1.84
C CYS A 53 8.77 -9.91 2.14
N MET A 54 9.72 -10.19 1.27
CA MET A 54 10.78 -11.16 1.51
C MET A 54 12.07 -10.44 1.85
N LEU A 55 12.80 -10.92 2.85
CA LEU A 55 14.14 -10.44 3.20
C LEU A 55 15.21 -11.41 2.64
N ASN A 56 16.31 -10.84 2.17
CA ASN A 56 17.41 -11.62 1.58
C ASN A 56 18.39 -12.20 2.62
N THR A 57 18.26 -11.82 3.88
CA THR A 57 19.16 -12.21 4.97
C THR A 57 18.42 -12.86 6.13
N PRO A 58 18.99 -13.91 6.75
CA PRO A 58 18.23 -14.82 7.59
C PRO A 58 18.06 -14.44 9.06
N SER A 59 18.67 -13.43 9.66
CA SER A 59 18.55 -13.22 11.10
C SER A 59 18.65 -11.77 11.55
N ASN A 60 17.85 -11.42 12.56
CA ASN A 60 17.81 -10.12 13.24
C ASN A 60 17.64 -8.89 12.32
N ASN A 61 17.03 -9.11 11.18
CA ASN A 61 16.81 -8.07 10.19
C ASN A 61 15.34 -7.66 10.13
N TYR A 62 15.10 -6.41 9.75
CA TYR A 62 13.76 -5.92 9.55
C TYR A 62 13.67 -5.08 8.26
N ALA A 63 12.50 -5.11 7.66
CA ALA A 63 12.11 -4.20 6.60
C ALA A 63 11.21 -3.11 7.18
N TYR A 64 11.40 -1.90 6.72
CA TYR A 64 10.58 -0.75 7.12
C TYR A 64 10.04 0.01 5.92
N MET A 65 8.98 0.73 6.17
CA MET A 65 8.47 1.79 5.32
C MET A 65 8.66 3.13 6.04
N LEU A 66 9.32 4.08 5.41
CA LEU A 66 9.43 5.45 5.90
C LEU A 66 8.32 6.28 5.26
N TYR A 67 7.42 6.80 6.08
CA TYR A 67 6.31 7.65 5.67
C TYR A 67 6.24 8.88 6.57
N ASN A 68 6.25 10.08 5.99
CA ASN A 68 6.24 11.35 6.71
C ASN A 68 7.30 11.44 7.83
N GLY A 69 8.50 10.93 7.60
CA GLY A 69 9.59 10.94 8.57
C GLY A 69 9.48 9.90 9.69
N VAL A 70 8.48 9.03 9.65
CA VAL A 70 8.26 7.97 10.64
C VAL A 70 8.56 6.60 10.04
N TYR A 71 9.31 5.79 10.78
CA TYR A 71 9.61 4.41 10.39
C TYR A 71 8.52 3.46 10.88
N TYR A 72 7.94 2.71 9.95
CA TYR A 72 6.96 1.66 10.22
C TYR A 72 7.55 0.30 9.87
N ASN A 73 7.65 -0.60 10.83
CA ASN A 73 8.15 -1.95 10.58
C ASN A 73 7.11 -2.74 9.77
N MET A 74 7.52 -3.20 8.60
CA MET A 74 6.71 -4.06 7.75
C MET A 74 6.90 -5.54 8.09
N ARG A 75 8.14 -5.93 8.27
CA ARG A 75 8.54 -7.29 8.61
C ARG A 75 9.78 -7.26 9.51
N GLN A 76 9.76 -8.06 10.54
CA GLN A 76 10.92 -8.26 11.41
C GLN A 76 11.13 -9.76 11.57
N GLN A 77 12.35 -10.20 11.35
CA GLN A 77 12.78 -11.58 11.56
C GLN A 77 13.76 -11.60 12.73
N GLN A 78 13.36 -12.19 13.83
CA GLN A 78 14.20 -12.45 15.01
C GLN A 78 14.24 -13.93 15.29
N THR A 79 15.27 -14.38 16.01
CA THR A 79 15.45 -15.80 16.42
C THR A 79 14.28 -16.34 17.25
N SER A 80 13.55 -15.48 17.94
CA SER A 80 12.44 -15.84 18.85
C SER A 80 11.07 -15.25 18.48
N ALA A 81 11.00 -14.35 17.51
CA ALA A 81 9.73 -13.73 17.11
C ALA A 81 9.77 -13.27 15.65
N HIS A 82 8.68 -13.51 14.95
CA HIS A 82 8.46 -12.97 13.62
C HIS A 82 7.32 -11.97 13.68
N ILE A 83 7.56 -10.73 13.27
CA ILE A 83 6.53 -9.72 13.10
C ILE A 83 6.29 -9.54 11.62
N VAL A 84 5.03 -9.63 11.21
CA VAL A 84 4.59 -9.44 9.82
C VAL A 84 3.34 -8.57 9.85
N ASN A 85 3.45 -7.38 9.26
CA ASN A 85 2.38 -6.39 9.22
C ASN A 85 1.83 -6.24 7.78
N PHE A 86 1.36 -7.33 7.21
CA PHE A 86 0.76 -7.38 5.88
C PHE A 86 -0.65 -7.98 5.92
N PRO A 87 -1.50 -7.65 4.95
CA PRO A 87 -1.34 -6.59 3.95
C PRO A 87 -1.67 -5.20 4.51
N PHE A 88 -1.18 -4.15 3.83
CA PHE A 88 -1.62 -2.77 4.07
C PHE A 88 -1.79 -2.01 2.76
N TRP A 89 -2.52 -0.89 2.80
CA TRP A 89 -2.91 -0.14 1.63
C TRP A 89 -2.24 1.24 1.59
N LEU A 90 -1.83 1.66 0.40
CA LEU A 90 -1.33 3.00 0.12
C LEU A 90 -2.24 3.67 -0.91
N SER A 91 -2.78 4.82 -0.54
CA SER A 91 -3.67 5.60 -1.40
C SER A 91 -2.88 6.36 -2.49
N SER A 92 -3.59 6.77 -3.52
CA SER A 92 -3.09 7.63 -4.60
C SER A 92 -2.32 8.83 -4.07
N GLY A 93 -1.15 9.10 -4.64
CA GLY A 93 -0.27 10.21 -4.25
C GLY A 93 0.56 9.97 -2.99
N THR A 94 0.39 8.86 -2.28
CA THR A 94 1.22 8.52 -1.12
C THR A 94 2.66 8.27 -1.56
N SER A 95 3.62 8.96 -0.93
CA SER A 95 5.06 8.79 -1.18
C SER A 95 5.72 8.14 0.03
N VAL A 96 6.44 7.05 -0.19
CA VAL A 96 7.11 6.28 0.85
C VAL A 96 8.49 5.82 0.39
N THR A 97 9.37 5.51 1.35
CA THR A 97 10.63 4.83 1.07
C THR A 97 10.62 3.46 1.72
N PHE A 98 10.98 2.42 0.97
CA PHE A 98 11.15 1.08 1.50
C PHE A 98 12.63 0.80 1.74
N GLY A 99 12.95 0.25 2.90
CA GLY A 99 14.32 -0.08 3.26
C GLY A 99 14.42 -1.16 4.33
N GLY A 100 15.65 -1.45 4.72
CA GLY A 100 15.96 -2.43 5.78
C GLY A 100 17.04 -1.93 6.74
N ASN A 101 17.26 -2.62 7.82
CA ASN A 101 18.26 -2.26 8.80
C ASN A 101 19.68 -2.61 8.30
N GLY A 102 20.43 -1.57 7.94
CA GLY A 102 21.80 -1.68 7.53
C GLY A 102 22.03 -2.05 6.06
N GLY A 103 23.25 -1.84 5.58
CA GLY A 103 23.60 -1.90 4.16
C GLY A 103 23.51 -3.29 3.52
N GLY A 104 23.53 -4.35 4.32
CA GLY A 104 23.44 -5.73 3.82
C GLY A 104 22.00 -6.29 3.77
N THR A 105 21.04 -5.58 4.36
CA THR A 105 19.65 -6.03 4.39
C THR A 105 18.92 -5.51 3.16
N GLY A 106 18.47 -6.41 2.32
CA GLY A 106 17.61 -6.09 1.20
C GLY A 106 16.38 -6.98 1.21
N GLY A 107 15.48 -6.70 0.30
CA GLY A 107 14.27 -7.50 0.17
C GLY A 107 13.54 -7.25 -1.13
N LEU A 108 12.47 -8.00 -1.29
CA LEU A 108 11.54 -7.92 -2.41
C LEU A 108 10.14 -7.71 -1.87
N LEU A 109 9.48 -6.68 -2.35
CA LEU A 109 8.07 -6.39 -2.09
C LEU A 109 7.21 -6.91 -3.23
N SER A 110 6.08 -7.51 -2.89
CA SER A 110 5.00 -7.80 -3.81
C SER A 110 3.84 -6.82 -3.56
N ILE A 111 3.49 -6.08 -4.59
CA ILE A 111 2.49 -5.02 -4.56
C ILE A 111 1.42 -5.34 -5.60
N LEU A 112 0.15 -5.30 -5.18
CA LEU A 112 -0.98 -5.32 -6.11
C LEU A 112 -1.41 -3.89 -6.38
N GLU A 113 -1.39 -3.49 -7.64
CA GLU A 113 -1.86 -2.19 -8.08
C GLU A 113 -3.28 -2.27 -8.63
N PHE A 114 -4.12 -1.35 -8.22
CA PHE A 114 -5.50 -1.22 -8.67
C PHE A 114 -5.74 0.15 -9.27
N ASN A 115 -6.57 0.20 -10.31
CA ASN A 115 -7.14 1.42 -10.84
C ASN A 115 -8.34 1.86 -9.98
N ILE A 116 -8.43 3.16 -9.69
CA ILE A 116 -9.65 3.76 -9.15
C ILE A 116 -10.55 4.07 -10.33
N ILE A 117 -11.69 3.40 -10.41
CA ILE A 117 -12.70 3.63 -11.45
C ILE A 117 -13.77 4.54 -10.86
N PRO A 118 -14.10 5.67 -11.52
CA PRO A 118 -15.15 6.58 -11.07
C PRO A 118 -16.54 5.94 -11.09
#